data_870bbc49536f62c191eb35c3cdb9e170
#
_entry.id   870bbc49536f62c191eb35c3cdb9e170
#
_cell.length_a   1.000
_cell.length_b   1.000
_cell.length_c   1.000
_cell.angle_alpha   90.00
_cell.angle_beta   90.00
_cell.angle_gamma   90.00
#
_symmetry.space_group_name_H-M   'P 1'
#
loop_
_entity.id
_entity.type
_entity.pdbx_description
1 polymer ?
#
loop_
_entity_poly.entity_id
_entity_poly.type
_entity_poly.pdbx_seq_one_letter_code
_entity_poly.pdbx_strand_id
1 'polypeptide(L)'
;MVQKRRKIYVLILAVLTVYVCFSAFVGFPLGFGKIMGRNAAKNYCSIVYPQAQLGKTVFNPVAGGYETVVYLEEEPNHIGVNLTEQTIYDPYRAASFLKESGVGELTLELERTHDCFIACQVVWPCNDPATPVISLRLDYTDYESSPLPDERQIKELLAPVVLNCIIQVEEIFPLNKAIIKYYHPDFNPDEHGMTWRTMGISLDHDVPRTKELLDTAELTDG
;
A
#
# COMPACT_ATOMS: atom_id res chain seq x y z
N MET A 1 -38.55 -0.57 -38.86
CA MET A 1 -37.61 -1.59 -38.33
C MET A 1 -36.22 -1.02 -38.02
N VAL A 2 -35.63 -0.17 -38.87
CA VAL A 2 -34.29 0.42 -38.71
C VAL A 2 -34.16 1.28 -37.43
N GLN A 3 -35.14 2.06 -37.08
CA GLN A 3 -35.11 2.99 -35.92
C GLN A 3 -35.07 2.21 -34.57
N LYS A 4 -35.72 1.05 -34.51
CA LYS A 4 -35.69 0.19 -33.31
C LYS A 4 -34.31 -0.45 -33.10
N ARG A 5 -33.66 -0.87 -34.19
CA ARG A 5 -32.28 -1.41 -34.15
C ARG A 5 -31.27 -0.33 -33.72
N ARG A 6 -31.41 0.90 -34.20
CA ARG A 6 -30.54 2.02 -33.83
C ARG A 6 -30.61 2.35 -32.33
N LYS A 7 -31.81 2.30 -31.73
CA LYS A 7 -31.99 2.49 -30.29
C LYS A 7 -31.33 1.40 -29.46
N ILE A 8 -31.39 0.13 -29.94
CA ILE A 8 -30.73 -0.99 -29.27
C ILE A 8 -29.21 -0.84 -29.30
N TYR A 9 -28.63 -0.46 -30.45
CA TYR A 9 -27.17 -0.23 -30.54
C TYR A 9 -26.70 0.93 -29.63
N VAL A 10 -27.47 2.02 -29.55
CA VAL A 10 -27.18 3.14 -28.68
C VAL A 10 -27.19 2.70 -27.20
N LEU A 11 -28.18 1.90 -26.82
CA LEU A 11 -28.29 1.37 -25.46
C LEU A 11 -27.11 0.44 -25.12
N ILE A 12 -26.74 -0.48 -26.03
CA ILE A 12 -25.60 -1.39 -25.85
C ILE A 12 -24.30 -0.57 -25.71
N LEU A 13 -24.10 0.44 -26.56
CA LEU A 13 -22.93 1.31 -26.50
C LEU A 13 -22.87 2.07 -25.18
N ALA A 14 -23.98 2.61 -24.71
CA ALA A 14 -24.05 3.30 -23.43
C ALA A 14 -23.71 2.38 -22.25
N VAL A 15 -24.24 1.15 -22.23
CA VAL A 15 -23.94 0.15 -21.19
C VAL A 15 -22.45 -0.23 -21.22
N LEU A 16 -21.89 -0.45 -22.42
CA LEU A 16 -20.45 -0.74 -22.58
C LEU A 16 -19.58 0.43 -22.10
N THR A 17 -19.97 1.67 -22.42
CA THR A 17 -19.23 2.85 -21.98
C THR A 17 -19.25 2.97 -20.44
N VAL A 18 -20.41 2.81 -19.82
CA VAL A 18 -20.54 2.78 -18.34
C VAL A 18 -19.69 1.67 -17.74
N TYR A 19 -19.73 0.48 -18.32
CA TYR A 19 -18.92 -0.65 -17.87
C TYR A 19 -17.41 -0.38 -17.96
N VAL A 20 -16.95 0.20 -19.08
CA VAL A 20 -15.53 0.56 -19.28
C VAL A 20 -15.11 1.66 -18.31
N CYS A 21 -15.93 2.72 -18.13
CA CYS A 21 -15.64 3.79 -17.18
C CYS A 21 -15.59 3.26 -15.74
N PHE A 22 -16.53 2.41 -15.35
CA PHE A 22 -16.56 1.80 -14.03
C PHE A 22 -15.35 0.87 -13.82
N SER A 23 -15.00 0.07 -14.83
CA SER A 23 -13.82 -0.80 -14.80
C SER A 23 -12.51 -0.02 -14.69
N ALA A 24 -12.40 1.13 -15.38
CA ALA A 24 -11.26 2.02 -15.26
C ALA A 24 -11.17 2.67 -13.87
N PHE A 25 -12.32 3.03 -13.28
CA PHE A 25 -12.38 3.60 -11.94
C PHE A 25 -12.00 2.59 -10.84
N VAL A 26 -12.35 1.31 -11.01
CA VAL A 26 -12.01 0.21 -10.08
C VAL A 26 -10.62 -0.39 -10.39
N GLY A 27 -9.92 0.13 -11.40
CA GLY A 27 -8.59 -0.31 -11.80
C GLY A 27 -8.55 -1.54 -12.74
N PHE A 28 -9.61 -2.37 -12.74
CA PHE A 28 -9.71 -3.55 -13.62
C PHE A 28 -11.15 -4.00 -13.85
N PRO A 29 -11.48 -4.58 -15.02
CA PRO A 29 -12.79 -5.19 -15.27
C PRO A 29 -13.06 -6.29 -14.23
N LEU A 30 -14.13 -6.13 -13.45
CA LEU A 30 -14.46 -6.98 -12.28
C LEU A 30 -14.33 -8.50 -12.55
N GLY A 31 -14.70 -8.97 -13.74
CA GLY A 31 -14.57 -10.37 -14.12
C GLY A 31 -13.14 -10.81 -14.41
N PHE A 32 -12.41 -10.04 -15.19
CA PHE A 32 -11.02 -10.34 -15.57
C PHE A 32 -10.05 -10.13 -14.41
N GLY A 33 -10.23 -9.07 -13.62
CA GLY A 33 -9.41 -8.81 -12.45
C GLY A 33 -9.41 -9.97 -11.45
N LYS A 34 -10.57 -10.58 -11.22
CA LYS A 34 -10.65 -11.78 -10.37
C LYS A 34 -9.85 -12.96 -10.92
N ILE A 35 -9.89 -13.19 -12.23
CA ILE A 35 -9.12 -14.26 -12.87
C ILE A 35 -7.62 -13.94 -12.78
N MET A 36 -7.23 -12.70 -13.07
CA MET A 36 -5.83 -12.26 -12.99
C MET A 36 -5.30 -12.35 -11.56
N GLY A 37 -6.06 -11.86 -10.57
CA GLY A 37 -5.69 -11.93 -9.16
C GLY A 37 -5.53 -13.37 -8.68
N ARG A 38 -6.47 -14.27 -9.08
CA ARG A 38 -6.36 -15.69 -8.76
C ARG A 38 -5.14 -16.34 -9.43
N ASN A 39 -4.83 -15.99 -10.67
CA ASN A 39 -3.66 -16.54 -11.38
C ASN A 39 -2.36 -16.03 -10.76
N ALA A 40 -2.27 -14.77 -10.38
CA ALA A 40 -1.12 -14.21 -9.67
C ALA A 40 -0.90 -14.92 -8.32
N ALA A 41 -1.96 -15.08 -7.52
CA ALA A 41 -1.90 -15.84 -6.27
C ALA A 41 -1.50 -17.30 -6.50
N LYS A 42 -2.01 -17.95 -7.57
CA LYS A 42 -1.63 -19.32 -7.92
C LYS A 42 -0.15 -19.44 -8.28
N ASN A 43 0.36 -18.53 -9.10
CA ASN A 43 1.77 -18.51 -9.49
C ASN A 43 2.67 -18.30 -8.27
N TYR A 44 2.32 -17.35 -7.42
CA TYR A 44 3.02 -17.11 -6.17
C TYR A 44 3.04 -18.36 -5.27
N CYS A 45 1.86 -18.96 -5.01
CA CYS A 45 1.77 -20.14 -4.16
C CYS A 45 2.52 -21.34 -4.74
N SER A 46 2.56 -21.51 -6.06
CA SER A 46 3.31 -22.60 -6.68
C SER A 46 4.82 -22.54 -6.41
N ILE A 47 5.34 -21.35 -6.10
CA ILE A 47 6.76 -21.12 -5.78
C ILE A 47 6.98 -21.17 -4.26
N VAL A 48 6.15 -20.45 -3.51
CA VAL A 48 6.34 -20.23 -2.07
C VAL A 48 5.72 -21.36 -1.23
N TYR A 49 4.56 -21.86 -1.65
CA TYR A 49 3.77 -22.87 -0.96
C TYR A 49 3.30 -23.98 -1.90
N PRO A 50 4.18 -24.86 -2.41
CA PRO A 50 3.84 -25.84 -3.45
C PRO A 50 2.69 -26.79 -3.07
N GLN A 51 2.45 -26.98 -1.77
CA GLN A 51 1.39 -27.86 -1.25
C GLN A 51 0.08 -27.13 -0.97
N ALA A 52 0.04 -25.79 -1.10
CA ALA A 52 -1.11 -25.00 -0.75
C ALA A 52 -2.32 -25.25 -1.67
N GLN A 53 -3.50 -25.27 -1.07
CA GLN A 53 -4.75 -25.32 -1.81
C GLN A 53 -5.38 -23.93 -1.91
N LEU A 54 -5.75 -23.53 -3.13
CA LEU A 54 -6.38 -22.24 -3.39
C LEU A 54 -7.89 -22.32 -3.20
N GLY A 55 -8.39 -21.51 -2.27
CA GLY A 55 -9.80 -21.32 -2.03
C GLY A 55 -10.44 -20.25 -2.94
N LYS A 56 -11.35 -19.47 -2.38
CA LYS A 56 -12.10 -18.41 -3.08
C LYS A 56 -11.24 -17.16 -3.25
N THR A 57 -11.39 -16.50 -4.41
CA THR A 57 -10.84 -15.17 -4.67
C THR A 57 -11.98 -14.15 -4.68
N VAL A 58 -11.84 -13.04 -3.95
CA VAL A 58 -12.79 -11.94 -3.86
C VAL A 58 -12.08 -10.60 -4.09
N PHE A 59 -12.82 -9.61 -4.57
CA PHE A 59 -12.33 -8.23 -4.61
C PHE A 59 -12.45 -7.61 -3.23
N ASN A 60 -11.38 -7.02 -2.73
CA ASN A 60 -11.36 -6.26 -1.48
C ASN A 60 -11.17 -4.77 -1.81
N PRO A 61 -12.23 -3.95 -1.74
CA PRO A 61 -12.14 -2.54 -2.09
C PRO A 61 -11.28 -1.72 -1.12
N VAL A 62 -11.18 -2.15 0.14
CA VAL A 62 -10.36 -1.47 1.16
C VAL A 62 -8.87 -1.66 0.87
N ALA A 63 -8.47 -2.85 0.44
CA ALA A 63 -7.11 -3.15 0.05
C ALA A 63 -6.78 -2.75 -1.41
N GLY A 64 -7.77 -2.27 -2.17
CA GLY A 64 -7.60 -1.90 -3.58
C GLY A 64 -7.19 -3.06 -4.49
N GLY A 65 -7.50 -4.32 -4.11
CA GLY A 65 -7.00 -5.49 -4.81
C GLY A 65 -7.88 -6.74 -4.67
N TYR A 66 -7.32 -7.89 -5.00
CA TYR A 66 -7.98 -9.19 -4.90
C TYR A 66 -7.38 -9.99 -3.75
N GLU A 67 -8.23 -10.57 -2.95
CA GLU A 67 -7.87 -11.43 -1.84
C GLU A 67 -8.19 -12.87 -2.17
N THR A 68 -7.22 -13.76 -2.05
CA THR A 68 -7.35 -15.19 -2.28
C THR A 68 -7.10 -15.95 -0.99
N VAL A 69 -8.06 -16.78 -0.58
CA VAL A 69 -7.86 -17.71 0.52
C VAL A 69 -6.91 -18.81 0.08
N VAL A 70 -5.90 -19.10 0.89
CA VAL A 70 -4.92 -20.15 0.67
C VAL A 70 -4.86 -21.01 1.91
N TYR A 71 -5.07 -22.29 1.78
CA TYR A 71 -5.00 -23.24 2.89
C TYR A 71 -3.59 -23.81 2.99
N LEU A 72 -2.94 -23.49 4.10
CA LEU A 72 -1.65 -24.04 4.51
C LEU A 72 -1.90 -25.00 5.67
N GLU A 73 -1.70 -26.29 5.46
CA GLU A 73 -1.88 -27.33 6.51
C GLU A 73 -3.22 -27.22 7.26
N GLU A 74 -4.32 -27.02 6.54
CA GLU A 74 -5.70 -26.82 7.04
C GLU A 74 -6.01 -25.41 7.60
N GLU A 75 -5.02 -24.55 7.85
CA GLU A 75 -5.27 -23.16 8.26
C GLU A 75 -5.41 -22.22 7.06
N PRO A 76 -6.45 -21.37 7.07
CA PRO A 76 -6.64 -20.40 6.01
C PRO A 76 -5.68 -19.22 6.17
N ASN A 77 -4.89 -18.95 5.16
CA ASN A 77 -4.14 -17.71 4.99
C ASN A 77 -4.79 -16.86 3.89
N HIS A 78 -4.73 -15.54 3.99
CA HIS A 78 -5.33 -14.60 3.06
C HIS A 78 -4.23 -13.86 2.30
N ILE A 79 -4.06 -14.17 1.02
CA ILE A 79 -3.08 -13.52 0.17
C ILE A 79 -3.76 -12.39 -0.62
N GLY A 80 -3.30 -11.16 -0.42
CA GLY A 80 -3.72 -9.99 -1.18
C GLY A 80 -2.93 -9.84 -2.47
N VAL A 81 -3.61 -9.51 -3.57
CA VAL A 81 -3.00 -9.23 -4.88
C VAL A 81 -3.42 -7.85 -5.34
N ASN A 82 -2.49 -6.91 -5.40
CA ASN A 82 -2.69 -5.61 -6.02
C ASN A 82 -2.24 -5.69 -7.49
N LEU A 83 -3.20 -5.70 -8.41
CA LEU A 83 -2.92 -5.82 -9.84
C LEU A 83 -2.38 -4.51 -10.44
N THR A 84 -2.68 -3.36 -9.83
CA THR A 84 -2.18 -2.06 -10.29
C THR A 84 -0.69 -1.92 -9.99
N GLU A 85 -0.29 -2.26 -8.78
CA GLU A 85 1.11 -2.23 -8.34
C GLU A 85 1.87 -3.52 -8.68
N GLN A 86 1.16 -4.54 -9.17
CA GLN A 86 1.70 -5.88 -9.45
C GLN A 86 2.39 -6.50 -8.23
N THR A 87 1.81 -6.32 -7.05
CA THR A 87 2.35 -6.80 -5.79
C THR A 87 1.45 -7.81 -5.11
N ILE A 88 2.04 -8.63 -4.27
CA ILE A 88 1.39 -9.64 -3.44
C ILE A 88 1.69 -9.32 -1.97
N TYR A 89 0.64 -9.23 -1.17
CA TYR A 89 0.73 -9.18 0.27
C TYR A 89 0.39 -10.53 0.87
N ASP A 90 1.36 -11.13 1.55
CA ASP A 90 1.23 -12.39 2.27
C ASP A 90 1.52 -12.12 3.76
N PRO A 91 0.49 -12.01 4.61
CA PRO A 91 0.67 -11.62 6.01
C PRO A 91 1.49 -12.64 6.81
N TYR A 92 1.35 -13.94 6.50
CA TYR A 92 2.10 -14.98 7.19
C TYR A 92 3.60 -14.89 6.91
N ARG A 93 3.95 -14.77 5.64
CA ARG A 93 5.35 -14.63 5.21
C ARG A 93 5.94 -13.28 5.63
N ALA A 94 5.15 -12.19 5.58
CA ALA A 94 5.58 -10.89 6.05
C ALA A 94 5.91 -10.89 7.54
N ALA A 95 5.07 -11.51 8.37
CA ALA A 95 5.33 -11.64 9.80
C ALA A 95 6.62 -12.43 10.10
N SER A 96 6.83 -13.57 9.41
CA SER A 96 8.06 -14.35 9.54
C SER A 96 9.29 -13.56 9.11
N PHE A 97 9.22 -12.88 7.97
CA PHE A 97 10.30 -12.05 7.45
C PHE A 97 10.68 -10.91 8.42
N LEU A 98 9.71 -10.17 8.93
CA LEU A 98 9.94 -9.06 9.87
C LEU A 98 10.58 -9.55 11.18
N LYS A 99 10.17 -10.73 11.64
CA LYS A 99 10.74 -11.36 12.83
C LYS A 99 12.18 -11.84 12.60
N GLU A 100 12.42 -12.56 11.51
CA GLU A 100 13.73 -13.17 11.20
C GLU A 100 14.78 -12.11 10.85
N SER A 101 14.39 -11.03 10.18
CA SER A 101 15.30 -9.91 9.84
C SER A 101 15.62 -8.99 11.01
N GLY A 102 14.85 -9.04 12.10
CA GLY A 102 14.98 -8.09 13.22
C GLY A 102 14.34 -6.72 12.97
N VAL A 103 13.85 -6.44 11.76
CA VAL A 103 13.19 -5.17 11.42
C VAL A 103 11.96 -4.93 12.30
N GLY A 104 11.21 -5.99 12.64
CA GLY A 104 10.05 -5.87 13.52
C GLY A 104 10.41 -5.39 14.93
N GLU A 105 11.51 -5.83 15.50
CA GLU A 105 11.99 -5.37 16.81
C GLU A 105 12.51 -3.92 16.73
N LEU A 106 13.26 -3.61 15.69
CA LEU A 106 13.76 -2.25 15.45
C LEU A 106 12.61 -1.24 15.31
N THR A 107 11.55 -1.56 14.57
CA THR A 107 10.40 -0.64 14.41
C THR A 107 9.73 -0.36 15.76
N LEU A 108 9.59 -1.34 16.64
CA LEU A 108 9.05 -1.14 17.99
C LEU A 108 9.96 -0.29 18.87
N GLU A 109 11.27 -0.37 18.71
CA GLU A 109 12.23 0.51 19.41
C GLU A 109 12.14 1.95 18.91
N LEU A 110 12.05 2.12 17.60
CA LEU A 110 11.88 3.44 16.95
C LEU A 110 10.54 4.10 17.36
N GLU A 111 9.45 3.33 17.43
CA GLU A 111 8.16 3.83 17.94
C GLU A 111 8.28 4.42 19.35
N ARG A 112 8.95 3.70 20.25
CA ARG A 112 9.16 4.18 21.64
C ARG A 112 10.06 5.39 21.70
N THR A 113 11.04 5.49 20.80
CA THR A 113 12.01 6.59 20.77
C THR A 113 11.40 7.88 20.23
N HIS A 114 10.51 7.77 19.26
CA HIS A 114 9.96 8.92 18.53
C HIS A 114 8.50 9.24 18.86
N ASP A 115 7.87 8.46 19.73
CA ASP A 115 6.45 8.60 20.13
C ASP A 115 5.51 8.71 18.90
N CYS A 116 5.74 7.89 17.90
CA CYS A 116 4.93 7.82 16.70
C CYS A 116 4.80 6.37 16.24
N PHE A 117 3.72 6.04 15.51
CA PHE A 117 3.55 4.70 14.97
C PHE A 117 4.52 4.47 13.81
N ILE A 118 5.28 3.39 13.87
CA ILE A 118 6.25 3.00 12.84
C ILE A 118 6.02 1.53 12.46
N ALA A 119 5.85 1.25 11.19
CA ALA A 119 5.69 -0.11 10.69
C ALA A 119 6.41 -0.31 9.35
N CYS A 120 6.92 -1.49 9.12
CA CYS A 120 7.37 -1.92 7.80
C CYS A 120 6.31 -2.79 7.14
N GLN A 121 5.91 -2.42 5.94
CA GLN A 121 5.05 -3.23 5.08
C GLN A 121 5.93 -4.00 4.10
N VAL A 122 5.74 -5.32 4.06
CA VAL A 122 6.46 -6.22 3.17
C VAL A 122 5.51 -6.77 2.13
N VAL A 123 5.84 -6.60 0.87
CA VAL A 123 5.10 -7.16 -0.27
C VAL A 123 6.09 -7.82 -1.23
N TRP A 124 5.58 -8.67 -2.11
CA TRP A 124 6.41 -9.33 -3.14
C TRP A 124 5.89 -8.97 -4.52
N PRO A 125 6.77 -8.66 -5.49
CA PRO A 125 6.36 -8.49 -6.88
C PRO A 125 5.70 -9.76 -7.42
N CYS A 126 4.65 -9.63 -8.23
CA CYS A 126 3.97 -10.78 -8.84
C CYS A 126 4.89 -11.61 -9.74
N ASN A 127 5.91 -10.98 -10.32
CA ASN A 127 6.90 -11.58 -11.22
C ASN A 127 8.18 -12.04 -10.52
N ASP A 128 8.42 -11.61 -9.28
CA ASP A 128 9.57 -12.02 -8.47
C ASP A 128 9.16 -12.28 -7.02
N PRO A 129 8.60 -13.46 -6.74
CA PRO A 129 8.22 -13.80 -5.37
C PRO A 129 9.40 -14.07 -4.43
N ALA A 130 10.63 -14.06 -4.91
CA ALA A 130 11.82 -14.30 -4.09
C ALA A 130 12.27 -13.03 -3.36
N THR A 131 12.21 -11.88 -4.03
CA THR A 131 12.73 -10.59 -3.53
C THR A 131 11.61 -9.75 -2.92
N PRO A 132 11.62 -9.49 -1.61
CA PRO A 132 10.62 -8.63 -0.98
C PRO A 132 10.87 -7.16 -1.32
N VAL A 133 9.79 -6.40 -1.39
CA VAL A 133 9.79 -4.94 -1.44
C VAL A 133 9.31 -4.44 -0.08
N ILE A 134 10.11 -3.60 0.57
CA ILE A 134 9.82 -3.08 1.90
C ILE A 134 9.51 -1.60 1.82
N SER A 135 8.39 -1.22 2.42
CA SER A 135 8.00 0.18 2.59
C SER A 135 7.93 0.51 4.07
N LEU A 136 8.53 1.63 4.46
CA LEU A 136 8.41 2.18 5.80
C LEU A 136 7.13 3.02 5.87
N ARG A 137 6.31 2.79 6.88
CA ARG A 137 5.18 3.65 7.22
C ARG A 137 5.44 4.30 8.56
N LEU A 138 5.20 5.60 8.63
CA LEU A 138 5.31 6.41 9.83
C LEU A 138 4.04 7.26 9.96
N ASP A 139 3.32 7.08 11.07
CA ASP A 139 2.14 7.89 11.40
C ASP A 139 2.51 8.77 12.60
N TYR A 140 2.66 10.07 12.35
CA TYR A 140 3.03 11.08 13.35
C TYR A 140 1.83 11.94 13.73
N THR A 141 1.60 12.11 15.03
CA THR A 141 0.53 12.97 15.53
C THR A 141 1.15 14.17 16.23
N ASP A 142 0.85 15.37 15.74
CA ASP A 142 1.28 16.63 16.33
C ASP A 142 0.19 17.19 17.26
N TYR A 143 0.47 17.18 18.53
CA TYR A 143 -0.42 17.76 19.56
C TYR A 143 0.05 19.13 20.08
N GLU A 144 1.25 19.54 19.69
CA GLU A 144 1.92 20.70 20.30
C GLU A 144 1.84 21.96 19.43
N SER A 145 1.78 21.79 18.10
CA SER A 145 1.72 22.92 17.20
C SER A 145 0.36 23.59 17.21
N SER A 146 0.34 24.92 17.30
CA SER A 146 -0.85 25.75 17.14
C SER A 146 -0.43 27.14 16.64
N PRO A 147 -0.95 27.63 15.51
CA PRO A 147 -1.91 27.00 14.57
C PRO A 147 -1.27 25.88 13.75
N LEU A 148 -2.09 25.19 12.92
CA LEU A 148 -1.66 24.16 12.00
C LEU A 148 -0.43 24.63 11.18
N PRO A 149 0.71 23.89 11.23
CA PRO A 149 1.90 24.25 10.48
C PRO A 149 1.68 24.23 8.97
N ASP A 150 2.39 25.05 8.24
CA ASP A 150 2.44 24.97 6.79
C ASP A 150 3.26 23.72 6.33
N GLU A 151 3.21 23.41 5.04
CA GLU A 151 3.88 22.22 4.47
C GLU A 151 5.39 22.21 4.79
N ARG A 152 6.06 23.34 4.70
CA ARG A 152 7.48 23.44 4.96
C ARG A 152 7.80 23.17 6.44
N GLN A 153 7.01 23.72 7.33
CA GLN A 153 7.14 23.52 8.78
C GLN A 153 6.90 22.04 9.14
N ILE A 154 5.89 21.39 8.53
CA ILE A 154 5.64 19.94 8.69
C ILE A 154 6.86 19.13 8.25
N LYS A 155 7.41 19.43 7.07
CA LYS A 155 8.62 18.73 6.57
C LYS A 155 9.83 18.94 7.48
N GLU A 156 10.04 20.17 7.97
CA GLU A 156 11.13 20.48 8.90
C GLU A 156 10.97 19.74 10.25
N LEU A 157 9.74 19.60 10.73
CA LEU A 157 9.41 18.86 11.95
C LEU A 157 9.68 17.36 11.80
N LEU A 158 9.23 16.79 10.68
CA LEU A 158 9.30 15.35 10.43
C LEU A 158 10.69 14.85 10.00
N ALA A 159 11.50 15.73 9.40
CA ALA A 159 12.78 15.33 8.80
C ALA A 159 13.70 14.54 9.75
N PRO A 160 13.97 14.95 10.99
CA PRO A 160 14.89 14.21 11.87
C PRO A 160 14.37 12.82 12.22
N VAL A 161 13.05 12.66 12.41
CA VAL A 161 12.43 11.37 12.75
C VAL A 161 12.43 10.44 11.55
N VAL A 162 11.95 10.93 10.39
CA VAL A 162 11.83 10.14 9.16
C VAL A 162 13.20 9.67 8.69
N LEU A 163 14.20 10.56 8.66
CA LEU A 163 15.55 10.21 8.22
C LEU A 163 16.21 9.21 9.17
N ASN A 164 16.05 9.38 10.48
CA ASN A 164 16.58 8.42 11.44
C ASN A 164 15.95 7.04 11.23
N CYS A 165 14.63 6.95 11.06
CA CYS A 165 13.95 5.68 10.81
C CYS A 165 14.39 5.02 9.49
N ILE A 166 14.50 5.80 8.41
CA ILE A 166 14.98 5.30 7.12
C ILE A 166 16.39 4.73 7.25
N ILE A 167 17.33 5.49 7.81
CA ILE A 167 18.74 5.09 7.93
C ILE A 167 18.85 3.80 8.75
N GLN A 168 18.21 3.72 9.90
CA GLN A 168 18.31 2.55 10.77
C GLN A 168 17.67 1.30 10.16
N VAL A 169 16.54 1.42 9.46
CA VAL A 169 15.94 0.28 8.77
C VAL A 169 16.80 -0.16 7.57
N GLU A 170 17.41 0.80 6.83
CA GLU A 170 18.28 0.49 5.70
C GLU A 170 19.62 -0.15 6.11
N GLU A 171 20.03 -0.06 7.38
CA GLU A 171 21.16 -0.87 7.90
C GLU A 171 20.87 -2.36 7.90
N ILE A 172 19.57 -2.75 7.97
CA ILE A 172 19.15 -4.14 7.98
C ILE A 172 18.68 -4.58 6.58
N PHE A 173 17.87 -3.75 5.94
CA PHE A 173 17.28 -4.09 4.65
C PHE A 173 16.96 -2.82 3.81
N PRO A 174 17.27 -2.82 2.50
CA PRO A 174 17.00 -1.67 1.64
C PRO A 174 15.50 -1.37 1.54
N LEU A 175 15.15 -0.11 1.73
CA LEU A 175 13.80 0.39 1.58
C LEU A 175 13.54 0.86 0.14
N ASN A 176 12.34 0.63 -0.35
CA ASN A 176 11.91 1.11 -1.66
C ASN A 176 11.07 2.39 -1.57
N LYS A 177 10.37 2.57 -0.43
CA LYS A 177 9.46 3.70 -0.24
C LYS A 177 9.28 3.99 1.25
N ALA A 178 9.10 5.27 1.58
CA ALA A 178 8.55 5.68 2.87
C ALA A 178 7.20 6.38 2.65
N ILE A 179 6.24 6.09 3.53
CA ILE A 179 4.91 6.69 3.56
C ILE A 179 4.75 7.30 4.93
N ILE A 180 4.60 8.61 4.98
CA ILE A 180 4.46 9.36 6.21
C ILE A 180 3.04 9.93 6.26
N LYS A 181 2.35 9.70 7.38
CA LYS A 181 1.08 10.34 7.69
C LYS A 181 1.27 11.31 8.84
N TYR A 182 0.85 12.54 8.63
CA TYR A 182 0.87 13.60 9.61
C TYR A 182 -0.55 13.93 10.05
N TYR A 183 -0.82 13.79 11.33
CA TYR A 183 -2.10 14.11 11.99
C TYR A 183 -1.96 15.38 12.80
N HIS A 184 -2.98 16.23 12.76
CA HIS A 184 -3.05 17.43 13.58
C HIS A 184 -4.48 17.64 14.09
N PRO A 185 -4.69 18.06 15.35
CA PRO A 185 -6.02 18.21 15.93
C PRO A 185 -6.87 19.30 15.27
N ASP A 186 -6.25 20.31 14.64
CA ASP A 186 -6.96 21.37 13.91
C ASP A 186 -7.44 20.93 12.51
N PHE A 187 -7.14 19.72 12.06
CA PHE A 187 -7.82 19.14 10.92
C PHE A 187 -9.27 18.87 11.29
N ASN A 188 -10.18 19.72 10.82
CA ASN A 188 -11.59 19.57 11.09
C ASN A 188 -12.18 18.40 10.28
N PRO A 189 -12.55 17.27 10.91
CA PRO A 189 -13.10 16.13 10.19
C PRO A 189 -14.48 16.43 9.59
N ASP A 190 -15.18 17.48 10.05
CA ASP A 190 -16.56 17.77 9.65
C ASP A 190 -16.65 18.49 8.30
N GLU A 191 -15.61 19.18 7.82
CA GLU A 191 -15.66 19.89 6.56
C GLU A 191 -15.28 19.03 5.34
N HIS A 192 -14.37 18.04 5.49
CA HIS A 192 -13.91 17.21 4.37
C HIS A 192 -13.70 15.73 4.70
N GLY A 193 -13.99 15.27 5.90
CA GLY A 193 -13.71 13.90 6.35
C GLY A 193 -12.22 13.54 6.43
N MET A 194 -11.34 14.52 6.34
CA MET A 194 -9.88 14.35 6.34
C MET A 194 -9.28 14.68 7.68
N THR A 195 -8.53 13.74 8.24
CA THR A 195 -7.87 13.90 9.53
C THR A 195 -6.35 13.85 9.44
N TRP A 196 -5.78 13.72 8.24
CA TRP A 196 -4.33 13.59 8.05
C TRP A 196 -3.87 14.10 6.68
N ARG A 197 -2.57 14.38 6.58
CA ARG A 197 -1.86 14.57 5.32
C ARG A 197 -0.90 13.42 5.08
N THR A 198 -0.70 13.06 3.82
CA THR A 198 0.17 11.94 3.44
C THR A 198 1.31 12.44 2.57
N MET A 199 2.51 11.97 2.86
CA MET A 199 3.72 12.21 2.07
C MET A 199 4.31 10.86 1.65
N GLY A 200 4.50 10.66 0.36
CA GLY A 200 5.16 9.49 -0.20
C GLY A 200 6.56 9.84 -0.68
N ILE A 201 7.57 9.10 -0.23
CA ILE A 201 8.97 9.28 -0.60
C ILE A 201 9.44 8.02 -1.31
N SER A 202 9.86 8.14 -2.58
CA SER A 202 10.57 7.06 -3.28
C SER A 202 12.02 7.01 -2.82
N LEU A 203 12.50 5.83 -2.47
CA LEU A 203 13.83 5.62 -1.91
C LEU A 203 14.72 4.88 -2.92
N ASP A 204 15.11 5.59 -3.98
CA ASP A 204 16.09 5.06 -4.93
C ASP A 204 17.48 4.94 -4.27
N HIS A 205 18.24 3.90 -4.64
CA HIS A 205 19.55 3.62 -4.06
C HIS A 205 20.57 4.76 -4.21
N ASP A 206 20.43 5.57 -5.26
CA ASP A 206 21.37 6.63 -5.59
C ASP A 206 21.03 7.97 -4.94
N VAL A 207 19.90 8.08 -4.24
CA VAL A 207 19.46 9.33 -3.59
C VAL A 207 20.01 9.41 -2.17
N PRO A 208 20.79 10.46 -1.83
CA PRO A 208 21.29 10.63 -0.46
C PRO A 208 20.13 10.75 0.56
N ARG A 209 20.31 10.14 1.72
CA ARG A 209 19.35 10.20 2.84
C ARG A 209 19.56 11.48 3.65
N THR A 210 19.27 12.61 3.04
CA THR A 210 19.43 13.95 3.60
C THR A 210 18.10 14.68 3.73
N LYS A 211 18.11 15.85 4.35
CA LYS A 211 16.90 16.68 4.54
C LYS A 211 16.18 17.01 3.22
N GLU A 212 16.94 17.19 2.16
CA GLU A 212 16.43 17.47 0.81
C GLU A 212 15.58 16.33 0.25
N LEU A 213 15.70 15.12 0.80
CA LEU A 213 14.83 13.99 0.41
C LEU A 213 13.36 14.28 0.67
N LEU A 214 13.03 14.96 1.79
CA LEU A 214 11.66 15.34 2.12
C LEU A 214 11.15 16.50 1.24
N ASP A 215 12.06 17.34 0.74
CA ASP A 215 11.68 18.47 -0.12
C ASP A 215 11.17 18.00 -1.50
N THR A 216 11.54 16.79 -1.91
CA THR A 216 11.09 16.20 -3.19
C THR A 216 9.68 15.59 -3.10
N ALA A 217 9.17 15.37 -1.91
CA ALA A 217 7.86 14.75 -1.69
C ALA A 217 6.76 15.82 -1.61
N GLU A 218 5.61 15.53 -2.24
CA GLU A 218 4.41 16.35 -2.10
C GLU A 218 3.60 15.89 -0.89
N LEU A 219 3.08 16.85 -0.13
CA LEU A 219 2.15 16.60 0.95
C LEU A 219 0.73 16.68 0.39
N THR A 220 0.03 15.56 0.38
CA THR A 220 -1.35 15.46 -0.12
C THR A 220 -2.32 15.23 1.00
N ASP A 221 -3.52 15.80 0.90
CA ASP A 221 -4.61 15.50 1.81
C ASP A 221 -5.07 14.05 1.60
N GLY A 222 -5.23 13.30 2.71
CA GLY A 222 -5.51 11.86 2.71
C GLY A 222 -7.00 11.52 2.87
#